data_caad73418046077b1ebc6c09f8526ad9
#
_entry.id   caad73418046077b1ebc6c09f8526ad9
#
_cell.length_a   1.000
_cell.length_b   1.000
_cell.length_c   1.000
_cell.angle_alpha   90.00
_cell.angle_beta   90.00
_cell.angle_gamma   90.00
#
_symmetry.space_group_name_H-M   'P 1'
#
loop_
_entity.id
_entity.type
_entity.pdbx_description
1 polymer ?
#
loop_
_entity_poly.entity_id
_entity_poly.type
_entity_poly.pdbx_seq_one_letter_code
_entity_poly.pdbx_strand_id
1 'polypeptide(L)'
;CIRDRNTMVLDVNQGAWKLETERGVIMDGDKPEHLLEAIPVMGCYCDVIGIRSFARFESKEDDYNEKILNQFIQYSGRPVFSMEAATRHPLQSFADLITIEEYKKTARPKVVMTWAPHPRPLPQAVPNSFAEWMNATDYDFVITHPEGYELDPKFVGNARVEYDQMKAFEGADFVYAKNWAAYTGDNYGQILSKDRTWTVGERQMAVTNNAYFMHCLPVRRNMIVTDDVIESPQSIVIPEAANREISATVVLKRLLESL
;
A
#
# COMPACT_ATOMS: atom_id res chain seq x y z
N CYS A 1 -23.58 4.79 -12.68
CA CYS A 1 -23.65 6.22 -12.32
C CYS A 1 -22.28 6.91 -12.25
N ILE A 2 -21.17 6.20 -12.04
CA ILE A 2 -19.82 6.82 -12.11
C ILE A 2 -19.41 7.13 -13.57
N ARG A 3 -19.99 6.45 -14.55
CA ARG A 3 -19.70 6.65 -15.97
C ARG A 3 -20.07 8.04 -16.51
N ASP A 4 -20.91 8.77 -15.81
CA ASP A 4 -21.38 10.11 -16.22
C ASP A 4 -20.58 11.26 -15.57
N ARG A 5 -19.50 10.94 -14.85
CA ARG A 5 -18.64 11.91 -14.19
C ARG A 5 -17.34 12.09 -14.94
N ASN A 6 -16.90 13.33 -15.07
CA ASN A 6 -15.60 13.64 -15.65
C ASN A 6 -14.52 13.43 -14.61
N THR A 7 -13.44 12.76 -15.00
CA THR A 7 -12.24 12.62 -14.17
C THR A 7 -11.08 13.37 -14.82
N MET A 8 -10.44 14.23 -14.05
CA MET A 8 -9.19 14.89 -14.43
C MET A 8 -8.05 14.34 -13.58
N VAL A 9 -6.96 13.96 -14.22
CA VAL A 9 -5.74 13.53 -13.53
C VAL A 9 -4.71 14.65 -13.63
N LEU A 10 -4.21 15.10 -12.47
CA LEU A 10 -3.13 16.07 -12.37
C LEU A 10 -1.90 15.39 -11.78
N ASP A 11 -0.75 15.53 -12.44
CA ASP A 11 0.54 15.11 -11.90
C ASP A 11 1.35 16.35 -11.54
N VAL A 12 1.46 16.62 -10.25
CA VAL A 12 2.13 17.80 -9.71
C VAL A 12 3.65 17.64 -9.56
N ASN A 13 4.19 16.47 -9.90
CA ASN A 13 5.63 16.19 -9.79
C ASN A 13 6.32 16.08 -11.16
N GLN A 14 5.56 16.12 -12.26
CA GLN A 14 6.09 16.04 -13.62
C GLN A 14 5.87 17.36 -14.35
N GLY A 15 6.93 17.86 -14.97
CA GLY A 15 6.86 19.07 -15.80
C GLY A 15 7.09 20.37 -15.05
N ALA A 16 6.42 21.44 -15.51
CA ALA A 16 6.63 22.80 -15.04
C ALA A 16 5.89 23.15 -13.74
N TRP A 17 4.96 22.30 -13.29
CA TRP A 17 4.16 22.61 -12.10
C TRP A 17 4.75 21.91 -10.85
N LYS A 18 5.73 22.58 -10.27
CA LYS A 18 6.32 22.16 -8.99
C LYS A 18 5.70 22.97 -7.86
N LEU A 19 5.32 22.31 -6.79
CA LEU A 19 4.67 22.95 -5.64
C LEU A 19 5.62 23.07 -4.45
N GLU A 20 5.64 24.24 -3.84
CA GLU A 20 6.24 24.44 -2.52
C GLU A 20 5.28 23.93 -1.43
N THR A 21 5.80 23.22 -0.44
CA THR A 21 5.00 22.64 0.64
C THR A 21 5.25 23.29 2.01
N GLU A 22 6.35 24.03 2.14
CA GLU A 22 6.81 24.59 3.42
C GLU A 22 6.36 26.04 3.60
N ARG A 23 5.78 26.34 4.75
CA ARG A 23 5.42 27.73 5.10
C ARG A 23 6.64 28.56 5.43
N GLY A 24 6.60 29.85 5.08
CA GLY A 24 7.64 30.81 5.40
C GLY A 24 8.86 30.79 4.48
N VAL A 25 8.86 29.92 3.47
CA VAL A 25 9.91 29.90 2.45
C VAL A 25 9.78 31.09 1.52
N ILE A 26 10.91 31.74 1.19
CA ILE A 26 10.98 32.72 0.11
C ILE A 26 11.00 31.95 -1.21
N MET A 27 9.94 32.10 -2.01
CA MET A 27 9.75 31.33 -3.25
C MET A 27 10.50 31.99 -4.43
N ASP A 28 11.83 32.04 -4.34
CA ASP A 28 12.74 32.58 -5.36
C ASP A 28 13.44 31.49 -6.18
N GLY A 29 13.05 30.24 -5.99
CA GLY A 29 13.60 29.06 -6.69
C GLY A 29 12.73 28.59 -7.87
N ASP A 30 12.72 27.29 -8.10
CA ASP A 30 12.08 26.63 -9.26
C ASP A 30 10.65 26.14 -8.99
N LYS A 31 10.07 26.48 -7.85
CA LYS A 31 8.69 26.15 -7.47
C LYS A 31 7.82 27.41 -7.64
N PRO A 32 6.98 27.47 -8.67
CA PRO A 32 6.24 28.70 -9.00
C PRO A 32 4.98 28.91 -8.14
N GLU A 33 4.50 27.89 -7.44
CA GLU A 33 3.23 27.94 -6.69
C GLU A 33 3.37 27.21 -5.36
N HIS A 34 2.66 27.72 -4.36
CA HIS A 34 2.60 27.05 -3.06
C HIS A 34 1.39 26.10 -2.97
N LEU A 35 1.54 25.00 -2.28
CA LEU A 35 0.50 23.99 -2.13
C LEU A 35 -0.78 24.55 -1.49
N LEU A 36 -0.66 25.54 -0.61
CA LEU A 36 -1.80 26.16 0.09
C LEU A 36 -2.68 27.02 -0.82
N GLU A 37 -2.20 27.49 -1.96
CA GLU A 37 -3.00 28.13 -3.00
C GLU A 37 -3.51 27.11 -3.99
N ALA A 38 -2.67 26.15 -4.39
CA ALA A 38 -3.04 25.12 -5.35
C ALA A 38 -4.21 24.24 -4.88
N ILE A 39 -4.21 23.82 -3.61
CA ILE A 39 -5.25 22.93 -3.05
C ILE A 39 -6.65 23.55 -3.12
N PRO A 40 -6.92 24.77 -2.59
CA PRO A 40 -8.24 25.39 -2.69
C PRO A 40 -8.67 25.60 -4.14
N VAL A 41 -7.75 25.96 -5.04
CA VAL A 41 -8.04 26.14 -6.47
C VAL A 41 -8.50 24.83 -7.10
N MET A 42 -7.82 23.72 -6.82
CA MET A 42 -8.27 22.38 -7.25
C MET A 42 -9.68 22.07 -6.72
N GLY A 43 -9.96 22.43 -5.46
CA GLY A 43 -11.27 22.29 -4.84
C GLY A 43 -12.40 23.05 -5.56
N CYS A 44 -12.08 24.13 -6.29
CA CYS A 44 -13.06 24.86 -7.10
C CYS A 44 -13.52 24.08 -8.35
N TYR A 45 -12.71 23.14 -8.82
CA TYR A 45 -12.94 22.46 -10.11
C TYR A 45 -13.49 21.04 -9.97
N CYS A 46 -13.65 20.52 -8.76
CA CYS A 46 -14.08 19.14 -8.55
C CYS A 46 -14.98 18.99 -7.32
N ASP A 47 -15.76 17.93 -7.31
CA ASP A 47 -16.63 17.56 -6.17
C ASP A 47 -15.92 16.69 -5.13
N VAL A 48 -14.95 15.90 -5.57
CA VAL A 48 -14.16 14.96 -4.74
C VAL A 48 -12.74 14.95 -5.25
N ILE A 49 -11.77 14.87 -4.34
CA ILE A 49 -10.33 14.80 -4.66
C ILE A 49 -9.78 13.44 -4.22
N GLY A 50 -9.22 12.69 -5.18
CA GLY A 50 -8.37 11.53 -4.89
C GLY A 50 -6.90 11.94 -4.93
N ILE A 51 -6.16 11.69 -3.84
CA ILE A 51 -4.75 12.05 -3.76
C ILE A 51 -3.85 10.84 -3.67
N ARG A 52 -2.70 10.93 -4.34
CA ARG A 52 -1.59 9.98 -4.22
C ARG A 52 -0.33 10.74 -3.81
N SER A 53 0.13 10.49 -2.57
CA SER A 53 1.23 11.21 -1.94
C SER A 53 2.20 10.22 -1.26
N PHE A 54 3.14 9.71 -2.03
CA PHE A 54 4.12 8.72 -1.56
C PHE A 54 5.03 9.25 -0.46
N ALA A 55 5.55 8.33 0.38
CA ALA A 55 6.65 8.63 1.27
C ALA A 55 7.86 9.14 0.48
N ARG A 56 8.50 10.18 0.97
CA ARG A 56 9.70 10.77 0.37
C ARG A 56 10.98 10.17 0.92
N PHE A 57 10.93 9.56 2.10
CA PHE A 57 12.08 9.07 2.86
C PHE A 57 13.09 10.17 3.27
N GLU A 58 12.68 11.43 3.22
CA GLU A 58 13.46 12.58 3.65
C GLU A 58 13.25 12.88 5.14
N SER A 59 12.00 12.77 5.60
CA SER A 59 11.59 12.95 6.99
C SER A 59 10.57 11.88 7.36
N LYS A 60 10.94 10.98 8.28
CA LYS A 60 10.03 9.98 8.82
C LYS A 60 8.83 10.64 9.50
N GLU A 61 9.05 11.75 10.20
CA GLU A 61 7.99 12.48 10.88
C GLU A 61 6.96 13.01 9.89
N ASP A 62 7.38 13.69 8.81
CA ASP A 62 6.49 14.23 7.79
C ASP A 62 5.72 13.11 7.06
N ASP A 63 6.41 12.01 6.71
CA ASP A 63 5.80 10.86 6.06
C ASP A 63 4.76 10.19 6.97
N TYR A 64 5.10 9.94 8.25
CA TYR A 64 4.20 9.26 9.19
C TYR A 64 3.09 10.15 9.76
N ASN A 65 3.24 11.48 9.67
CA ASN A 65 2.18 12.44 9.92
C ASN A 65 1.30 12.68 8.68
N GLU A 66 1.57 12.02 7.55
CA GLU A 66 0.80 12.16 6.30
C GLU A 66 0.64 13.63 5.88
N LYS A 67 1.72 14.41 5.98
CA LYS A 67 1.72 15.88 5.86
C LYS A 67 0.97 16.37 4.63
N ILE A 68 1.26 15.80 3.46
CA ILE A 68 0.64 16.24 2.20
C ILE A 68 -0.85 15.87 2.16
N LEU A 69 -1.22 14.64 2.53
CA LEU A 69 -2.61 14.20 2.57
C LEU A 69 -3.44 15.09 3.51
N ASN A 70 -2.90 15.39 4.70
CA ASN A 70 -3.57 16.22 5.69
C ASN A 70 -3.75 17.67 5.22
N GLN A 71 -2.82 18.23 4.45
CA GLN A 71 -3.00 19.53 3.83
C GLN A 71 -4.17 19.54 2.82
N PHE A 72 -4.31 18.49 2.00
CA PHE A 72 -5.45 18.35 1.11
C PHE A 72 -6.77 18.24 1.87
N ILE A 73 -6.83 17.42 2.92
CA ILE A 73 -8.02 17.28 3.77
C ILE A 73 -8.41 18.64 4.40
N GLN A 74 -7.42 19.37 4.88
CA GLN A 74 -7.65 20.62 5.58
C GLN A 74 -8.07 21.78 4.68
N TYR A 75 -7.51 21.89 3.47
CA TYR A 75 -7.59 23.12 2.68
C TYR A 75 -8.40 22.99 1.39
N SER A 76 -8.76 21.80 0.93
CA SER A 76 -9.48 21.63 -0.34
C SER A 76 -10.94 22.10 -0.32
N GLY A 77 -11.57 22.10 0.86
CA GLY A 77 -13.00 22.36 0.99
C GLY A 77 -13.87 21.27 0.32
N ARG A 78 -13.29 20.14 -0.03
CA ARG A 78 -13.94 19.00 -0.69
C ARG A 78 -13.63 17.70 0.02
N PRO A 79 -14.47 16.67 -0.08
CA PRO A 79 -14.12 15.33 0.36
C PRO A 79 -12.85 14.84 -0.34
N VAL A 80 -11.92 14.32 0.45
CA VAL A 80 -10.64 13.79 -0.01
C VAL A 80 -10.56 12.30 0.32
N PHE A 81 -10.08 11.48 -0.61
CA PHE A 81 -9.73 10.10 -0.33
C PHE A 81 -8.29 9.79 -0.73
N SER A 82 -7.64 8.95 0.08
CA SER A 82 -6.29 8.49 -0.23
C SER A 82 -6.33 7.39 -1.28
N MET A 83 -5.69 7.62 -2.41
CA MET A 83 -5.40 6.56 -3.39
C MET A 83 -4.19 5.74 -2.94
N GLU A 84 -3.16 6.41 -2.46
CA GLU A 84 -2.00 5.89 -1.74
C GLU A 84 -1.30 7.08 -1.08
N ALA A 85 -1.01 6.98 0.22
CA ALA A 85 -0.27 7.99 0.95
C ALA A 85 1.06 7.43 1.47
N ALA A 86 1.76 8.16 2.31
CA ALA A 86 3.07 7.73 2.77
C ALA A 86 3.01 6.46 3.63
N THR A 87 1.97 6.32 4.47
CA THR A 87 1.85 5.18 5.40
C THR A 87 0.71 4.23 5.07
N ARG A 88 -0.22 4.59 4.16
CA ARG A 88 -1.42 3.79 3.85
C ARG A 88 -1.77 3.76 2.37
N HIS A 89 -2.27 2.60 1.95
CA HIS A 89 -2.87 2.39 0.63
C HIS A 89 -4.27 1.73 0.77
N PRO A 90 -5.25 2.46 1.30
CA PRO A 90 -6.51 1.86 1.78
C PRO A 90 -7.31 1.16 0.69
N LEU A 91 -7.36 1.71 -0.52
CA LEU A 91 -8.08 1.11 -1.64
C LEU A 91 -7.46 -0.23 -2.10
N GLN A 92 -6.13 -0.36 -1.97
CA GLN A 92 -5.46 -1.63 -2.27
C GLN A 92 -5.88 -2.68 -1.24
N SER A 93 -5.69 -2.40 0.03
CA SER A 93 -5.96 -3.39 1.07
C SER A 93 -7.43 -3.74 1.19
N PHE A 94 -8.34 -2.84 0.81
CA PHE A 94 -9.74 -3.18 0.65
C PHE A 94 -9.97 -4.16 -0.51
N ALA A 95 -9.30 -3.98 -1.65
CA ALA A 95 -9.35 -4.94 -2.75
C ALA A 95 -8.73 -6.30 -2.35
N ASP A 96 -7.63 -6.28 -1.59
CA ASP A 96 -6.99 -7.49 -1.07
C ASP A 96 -7.96 -8.27 -0.17
N LEU A 97 -8.67 -7.59 0.75
CA LEU A 97 -9.68 -8.21 1.60
C LEU A 97 -10.85 -8.79 0.79
N ILE A 98 -11.38 -8.04 -0.18
CA ILE A 98 -12.44 -8.54 -1.08
C ILE A 98 -11.97 -9.83 -1.75
N THR A 99 -10.73 -9.86 -2.24
CA THR A 99 -10.18 -11.04 -2.90
C THR A 99 -10.03 -12.22 -1.94
N ILE A 100 -9.56 -11.99 -0.71
CA ILE A 100 -9.49 -13.05 0.30
C ILE A 100 -10.89 -13.59 0.60
N GLU A 101 -11.90 -12.71 0.77
CA GLU A 101 -13.28 -13.12 1.01
C GLU A 101 -13.88 -13.98 -0.13
N GLU A 102 -13.53 -13.69 -1.38
CA GLU A 102 -13.97 -14.46 -2.55
C GLU A 102 -13.33 -15.84 -2.64
N TYR A 103 -12.07 -15.98 -2.21
CA TYR A 103 -11.27 -17.20 -2.39
C TYR A 103 -11.11 -18.03 -1.12
N LYS A 104 -11.45 -17.52 0.06
CA LYS A 104 -11.31 -18.27 1.31
C LYS A 104 -12.18 -19.52 1.35
N LYS A 105 -11.59 -20.60 1.85
CA LYS A 105 -12.27 -21.91 2.00
C LYS A 105 -12.75 -22.15 3.43
N THR A 106 -12.31 -21.36 4.37
CA THR A 106 -12.62 -21.44 5.80
C THR A 106 -13.03 -20.08 6.33
N ALA A 107 -13.75 -20.05 7.46
CA ALA A 107 -14.16 -18.79 8.09
C ALA A 107 -12.94 -18.00 8.60
N ARG A 108 -11.91 -18.68 9.09
CA ARG A 108 -10.67 -18.10 9.64
C ARG A 108 -9.45 -18.62 8.90
N PRO A 109 -9.17 -18.14 7.68
CA PRO A 109 -8.00 -18.55 6.94
C PRO A 109 -6.71 -18.07 7.63
N LYS A 110 -5.62 -18.82 7.45
CA LYS A 110 -4.29 -18.33 7.79
C LYS A 110 -3.76 -17.48 6.65
N VAL A 111 -3.57 -16.21 6.92
CA VAL A 111 -3.04 -15.21 5.97
C VAL A 111 -1.63 -14.83 6.38
N VAL A 112 -0.68 -14.97 5.47
CA VAL A 112 0.71 -14.61 5.70
C VAL A 112 1.11 -13.46 4.80
N MET A 113 1.50 -12.33 5.38
CA MET A 113 2.18 -11.26 4.66
C MET A 113 3.69 -11.45 4.80
N THR A 114 4.39 -11.60 3.68
CA THR A 114 5.83 -11.77 3.65
C THR A 114 6.56 -10.62 3.01
N TRP A 115 7.64 -10.16 3.65
CA TRP A 115 8.63 -9.35 2.96
C TRP A 115 9.26 -10.13 1.81
N ALA A 116 9.65 -9.42 0.73
CA ALA A 116 10.39 -9.97 -0.39
C ALA A 116 11.41 -8.94 -0.90
N PRO A 117 12.56 -9.36 -1.49
CA PRO A 117 13.59 -8.45 -1.93
C PRO A 117 13.15 -7.56 -3.08
N HIS A 118 13.74 -6.35 -3.16
CA HIS A 118 13.51 -5.39 -4.23
C HIS A 118 14.75 -4.51 -4.45
N PRO A 119 15.04 -4.04 -5.70
CA PRO A 119 16.23 -3.25 -5.98
C PRO A 119 16.15 -1.79 -5.49
N ARG A 120 14.97 -1.31 -5.13
CA ARG A 120 14.74 0.05 -4.61
C ARG A 120 13.96 -0.02 -3.30
N PRO A 121 14.17 0.92 -2.37
CA PRO A 121 13.32 1.01 -1.18
C PRO A 121 11.89 1.35 -1.61
N LEU A 122 10.91 0.65 -1.05
CA LEU A 122 9.49 0.94 -1.28
C LEU A 122 8.84 1.41 0.02
N PRO A 123 7.81 2.29 -0.06
CA PRO A 123 7.06 2.72 1.11
C PRO A 123 6.41 1.57 1.87
N GLN A 124 6.16 1.79 3.16
CA GLN A 124 5.42 0.86 3.99
C GLN A 124 3.90 0.99 3.85
N ALA A 125 3.42 1.84 2.96
CA ALA A 125 2.00 2.14 2.77
C ALA A 125 1.15 0.89 2.52
N VAL A 126 1.60 0.01 1.63
CA VAL A 126 0.88 -1.24 1.31
C VAL A 126 0.90 -2.23 2.47
N PRO A 127 2.07 -2.63 3.02
CA PRO A 127 2.08 -3.59 4.13
C PRO A 127 1.38 -3.07 5.38
N ASN A 128 1.50 -1.77 5.70
CA ASN A 128 0.77 -1.16 6.80
C ASN A 128 -0.76 -1.27 6.63
N SER A 129 -1.26 -0.89 5.46
CA SER A 129 -2.70 -1.00 5.19
C SER A 129 -3.19 -2.44 5.16
N PHE A 130 -2.42 -3.35 4.58
CA PHE A 130 -2.76 -4.77 4.59
C PHE A 130 -2.87 -5.28 6.02
N ALA A 131 -1.88 -4.97 6.86
CA ALA A 131 -1.89 -5.35 8.27
C ALA A 131 -3.09 -4.74 9.04
N GLU A 132 -3.40 -3.46 8.81
CA GLU A 132 -4.58 -2.81 9.42
C GLU A 132 -5.89 -3.55 9.07
N TRP A 133 -6.10 -3.89 7.80
CA TRP A 133 -7.29 -4.60 7.35
C TRP A 133 -7.34 -6.04 7.86
N MET A 134 -6.22 -6.77 7.86
CA MET A 134 -6.17 -8.13 8.41
C MET A 134 -6.43 -8.15 9.92
N ASN A 135 -5.91 -7.18 10.67
CA ASN A 135 -6.18 -7.03 12.11
C ASN A 135 -7.66 -6.67 12.41
N ALA A 136 -8.40 -6.14 11.46
CA ALA A 136 -9.85 -5.89 11.59
C ALA A 136 -10.70 -7.14 11.36
N THR A 137 -10.10 -8.24 10.94
CA THR A 137 -10.75 -9.56 10.78
C THR A 137 -10.41 -10.47 11.96
N ASP A 138 -11.02 -11.64 11.99
CA ASP A 138 -10.66 -12.74 12.92
C ASP A 138 -9.72 -13.78 12.30
N TYR A 139 -9.02 -13.46 11.21
CA TYR A 139 -8.08 -14.34 10.53
C TYR A 139 -6.85 -14.66 11.38
N ASP A 140 -6.23 -15.82 11.14
CA ASP A 140 -4.90 -16.11 11.68
C ASP A 140 -3.84 -15.35 10.85
N PHE A 141 -3.57 -14.11 11.26
CA PHE A 141 -2.69 -13.23 10.50
C PHE A 141 -1.25 -13.28 11.02
N VAL A 142 -0.31 -13.48 10.10
CA VAL A 142 1.13 -13.56 10.35
C VAL A 142 1.87 -12.59 9.45
N ILE A 143 2.78 -11.83 10.02
CA ILE A 143 3.74 -10.99 9.29
C ILE A 143 5.10 -11.65 9.39
N THR A 144 5.78 -11.84 8.25
CA THR A 144 7.14 -12.39 8.22
C THR A 144 8.09 -11.52 7.41
N HIS A 145 9.24 -11.24 7.99
CA HIS A 145 10.27 -10.38 7.40
C HIS A 145 11.63 -10.66 8.04
N PRO A 146 12.76 -10.30 7.38
CA PRO A 146 14.07 -10.29 8.01
C PRO A 146 14.12 -9.28 9.17
N GLU A 147 15.03 -9.48 10.13
CA GLU A 147 15.30 -8.48 11.15
C GLU A 147 15.65 -7.12 10.55
N GLY A 148 15.16 -6.04 11.15
CA GLY A 148 15.33 -4.66 10.70
C GLY A 148 14.26 -4.17 9.72
N TYR A 149 13.31 -5.03 9.34
CA TYR A 149 12.16 -4.66 8.50
C TYR A 149 10.82 -4.67 9.27
N GLU A 150 10.88 -4.45 10.57
CA GLU A 150 9.68 -4.30 11.40
C GLU A 150 8.81 -3.15 10.85
N LEU A 151 7.49 -3.34 10.91
CA LEU A 151 6.54 -2.25 10.68
C LEU A 151 6.34 -1.44 11.96
N ASP A 152 5.77 -0.24 11.83
CA ASP A 152 5.33 0.51 13.00
C ASP A 152 4.38 -0.35 13.86
N PRO A 153 4.61 -0.47 15.17
CA PRO A 153 3.78 -1.28 16.06
C PRO A 153 2.28 -1.00 15.98
N LYS A 154 1.89 0.24 15.65
CA LYS A 154 0.48 0.62 15.48
C LYS A 154 -0.20 -0.13 14.33
N PHE A 155 0.56 -0.54 13.29
CA PHE A 155 0.04 -1.33 12.17
C PHE A 155 0.18 -2.83 12.40
N VAL A 156 1.23 -3.26 13.11
CA VAL A 156 1.40 -4.68 13.48
C VAL A 156 0.19 -5.17 14.28
N GLY A 157 -0.29 -4.35 15.25
CA GLY A 157 -1.46 -4.67 16.04
C GLY A 157 -1.35 -6.02 16.77
N ASN A 158 -2.30 -6.91 16.54
CA ASN A 158 -2.34 -8.25 17.14
C ASN A 158 -1.71 -9.33 16.23
N ALA A 159 -1.14 -8.97 15.10
CA ALA A 159 -0.52 -9.92 14.19
C ALA A 159 0.66 -10.64 14.86
N ARG A 160 0.77 -11.93 14.61
CA ARG A 160 1.97 -12.68 14.98
C ARG A 160 3.12 -12.33 14.04
N VAL A 161 4.27 -11.98 14.57
CA VAL A 161 5.49 -11.75 13.78
C VAL A 161 6.35 -13.02 13.85
N GLU A 162 6.82 -13.49 12.69
CA GLU A 162 7.70 -14.64 12.55
C GLU A 162 8.88 -14.28 11.65
N TYR A 163 10.10 -14.46 12.12
CA TYR A 163 11.32 -14.15 11.38
C TYR A 163 11.81 -15.29 10.48
N ASP A 164 11.25 -16.48 10.64
CA ASP A 164 11.47 -17.63 9.76
C ASP A 164 10.33 -17.73 8.75
N GLN A 165 10.62 -17.39 7.49
CA GLN A 165 9.64 -17.40 6.41
C GLN A 165 8.99 -18.78 6.21
N MET A 166 9.79 -19.87 6.33
CA MET A 166 9.27 -21.22 6.15
C MET A 166 8.25 -21.59 7.23
N LYS A 167 8.56 -21.26 8.50
CA LYS A 167 7.62 -21.46 9.62
C LYS A 167 6.37 -20.61 9.47
N ALA A 168 6.51 -19.36 9.02
CA ALA A 168 5.36 -18.51 8.77
C ALA A 168 4.41 -19.14 7.74
N PHE A 169 4.96 -19.73 6.68
CA PHE A 169 4.20 -20.30 5.56
C PHE A 169 3.54 -21.65 5.90
N GLU A 170 4.01 -22.39 6.90
CA GLU A 170 3.40 -23.68 7.26
C GLU A 170 1.89 -23.58 7.45
N GLY A 171 1.14 -24.30 6.61
CA GLY A 171 -0.32 -24.34 6.66
C GLY A 171 -1.02 -23.04 6.29
N ALA A 172 -0.35 -22.07 5.67
CA ALA A 172 -1.00 -20.84 5.16
C ALA A 172 -2.04 -21.15 4.08
N ASP A 173 -3.15 -20.40 4.08
CA ASP A 173 -4.17 -20.43 3.04
C ASP A 173 -3.98 -19.31 2.02
N PHE A 174 -3.35 -18.19 2.44
CA PHE A 174 -2.99 -17.07 1.58
C PHE A 174 -1.57 -16.59 1.90
N VAL A 175 -0.82 -16.26 0.85
CA VAL A 175 0.51 -15.66 0.92
C VAL A 175 0.50 -14.35 0.15
N TYR A 176 0.62 -13.23 0.85
CA TYR A 176 0.73 -11.90 0.29
C TYR A 176 2.18 -11.44 0.31
N ALA A 177 2.83 -11.36 -0.83
CA ALA A 177 4.23 -10.95 -0.93
C ALA A 177 4.34 -9.46 -1.22
N LYS A 178 5.19 -8.76 -0.47
CA LYS A 178 5.47 -7.33 -0.69
C LYS A 178 6.86 -6.95 -0.23
N ASN A 179 7.49 -6.02 -0.94
CA ASN A 179 8.68 -5.34 -0.43
C ASN A 179 8.30 -4.09 0.35
N TRP A 180 9.08 -3.78 1.38
CA TRP A 180 9.08 -2.48 2.06
C TRP A 180 10.46 -2.15 2.61
N ALA A 181 10.76 -0.86 2.74
CA ALA A 181 12.00 -0.36 3.32
C ALA A 181 11.97 -0.42 4.85
N ALA A 182 13.13 -0.33 5.48
CA ALA A 182 13.24 -0.28 6.93
C ALA A 182 12.50 0.92 7.54
N TYR A 183 11.92 0.70 8.73
CA TYR A 183 11.14 1.70 9.45
C TYR A 183 11.93 2.36 10.60
N THR A 184 12.85 1.64 11.24
CA THR A 184 13.42 2.01 12.53
C THR A 184 14.68 2.88 12.40
N GLY A 185 14.79 3.87 13.31
CA GLY A 185 16.00 4.66 13.53
C GLY A 185 16.57 5.32 12.28
N ASP A 186 17.90 5.33 12.19
CA ASP A 186 18.66 5.91 11.08
C ASP A 186 18.52 5.10 9.76
N ASN A 187 17.89 3.93 9.84
CA ASN A 187 17.68 3.05 8.69
C ASN A 187 16.37 3.36 7.95
N TYR A 188 15.59 4.35 8.37
CA TYR A 188 14.33 4.69 7.74
C TYR A 188 14.48 4.90 6.23
N GLY A 189 13.67 4.19 5.45
CA GLY A 189 13.71 4.27 3.99
C GLY A 189 14.87 3.54 3.32
N GLN A 190 15.66 2.76 4.04
CA GLN A 190 16.82 2.04 3.49
C GLN A 190 16.52 0.58 3.17
N ILE A 191 17.33 0.02 2.26
CA ILE A 191 17.40 -1.42 1.98
C ILE A 191 18.53 -2.00 2.85
N LEU A 192 18.17 -2.82 3.84
CA LEU A 192 19.14 -3.47 4.74
C LEU A 192 19.59 -4.84 4.24
N SER A 193 18.76 -5.51 3.44
CA SER A 193 19.04 -6.86 2.94
C SER A 193 18.74 -6.96 1.45
N LYS A 194 19.59 -7.71 0.75
CA LYS A 194 19.40 -8.14 -0.64
C LYS A 194 19.25 -9.67 -0.71
N ASP A 195 18.94 -10.29 0.41
CA ASP A 195 18.82 -11.75 0.52
C ASP A 195 17.66 -12.26 -0.34
N ARG A 196 18.03 -13.01 -1.36
CA ARG A 196 17.08 -13.59 -2.32
C ARG A 196 16.46 -14.90 -1.86
N THR A 197 16.87 -15.43 -0.71
CA THR A 197 16.19 -16.59 -0.10
C THR A 197 14.76 -16.26 0.32
N TRP A 198 14.44 -14.97 0.48
CA TRP A 198 13.11 -14.44 0.73
C TRP A 198 12.22 -14.32 -0.51
N THR A 199 12.73 -14.65 -1.71
CA THR A 199 11.91 -14.75 -2.92
C THR A 199 10.89 -15.88 -2.75
N VAL A 200 9.60 -15.59 -2.96
CA VAL A 200 8.56 -16.62 -2.86
C VAL A 200 8.66 -17.54 -4.07
N GLY A 201 8.98 -18.80 -3.83
CA GLY A 201 9.11 -19.84 -4.84
C GLY A 201 8.37 -21.11 -4.47
N GLU A 202 8.47 -22.14 -5.31
CA GLU A 202 7.81 -23.43 -5.09
C GLU A 202 8.15 -24.05 -3.72
N ARG A 203 9.41 -23.92 -3.29
CA ARG A 203 9.85 -24.44 -2.00
C ARG A 203 9.06 -23.85 -0.83
N GLN A 204 8.84 -22.54 -0.85
CA GLN A 204 8.06 -21.84 0.18
C GLN A 204 6.58 -22.19 0.07
N MET A 205 6.04 -22.23 -1.14
CA MET A 205 4.64 -22.58 -1.35
C MET A 205 4.32 -24.04 -1.01
N ALA A 206 5.28 -24.94 -1.11
CA ALA A 206 5.08 -26.36 -0.83
C ALA A 206 4.72 -26.69 0.63
N VAL A 207 5.08 -25.84 1.60
CA VAL A 207 4.73 -26.02 3.03
C VAL A 207 3.40 -25.41 3.42
N THR A 208 2.74 -24.70 2.51
CA THR A 208 1.43 -24.08 2.72
C THR A 208 0.28 -25.09 2.60
N ASN A 209 -0.92 -24.69 2.97
CA ASN A 209 -2.15 -25.45 2.72
C ASN A 209 -2.67 -25.20 1.30
N ASN A 210 -1.82 -25.43 0.27
CA ASN A 210 -2.12 -25.07 -1.11
C ASN A 210 -2.60 -23.61 -1.23
N ALA A 211 -1.80 -22.69 -0.64
CA ALA A 211 -2.15 -21.28 -0.50
C ALA A 211 -2.32 -20.57 -1.83
N TYR A 212 -3.24 -19.62 -1.86
CA TYR A 212 -3.29 -18.63 -2.93
C TYR A 212 -2.16 -17.61 -2.78
N PHE A 213 -1.49 -17.29 -3.89
CA PHE A 213 -0.47 -16.26 -3.97
C PHE A 213 -1.09 -14.93 -4.39
N MET A 214 -0.76 -13.86 -3.66
CA MET A 214 -1.24 -12.50 -3.85
C MET A 214 -0.10 -11.49 -3.94
N HIS A 215 -0.29 -10.44 -4.73
CA HIS A 215 0.59 -9.28 -4.82
C HIS A 215 -0.11 -8.12 -5.51
N CYS A 216 -0.07 -6.93 -4.94
CA CYS A 216 -0.77 -5.73 -5.42
C CYS A 216 -0.35 -5.21 -6.81
N LEU A 217 0.59 -5.84 -7.48
CA LEU A 217 1.19 -5.38 -8.75
C LEU A 217 1.63 -3.90 -8.74
N PRO A 218 2.62 -3.50 -9.57
CA PRO A 218 3.44 -4.36 -10.41
C PRO A 218 4.41 -5.23 -9.61
N VAL A 219 4.71 -6.43 -10.09
CA VAL A 219 5.60 -7.40 -9.45
C VAL A 219 6.91 -7.57 -10.24
N ARG A 220 8.02 -7.82 -9.54
CA ARG A 220 9.30 -8.18 -10.15
C ARG A 220 9.47 -9.69 -10.10
N ARG A 221 9.29 -10.34 -11.24
CA ARG A 221 9.50 -11.78 -11.41
C ARG A 221 10.93 -12.18 -11.05
N ASN A 222 11.06 -13.37 -10.49
CA ASN A 222 12.33 -13.97 -10.06
C ASN A 222 13.14 -13.09 -9.07
N MET A 223 12.46 -12.15 -8.44
CA MET A 223 12.96 -11.32 -7.35
C MET A 223 11.99 -11.31 -6.15
N ILE A 224 10.73 -10.96 -6.36
CA ILE A 224 9.69 -11.04 -5.32
C ILE A 224 9.09 -12.44 -5.30
N VAL A 225 8.80 -12.98 -6.47
CA VAL A 225 8.17 -14.29 -6.69
C VAL A 225 8.76 -14.93 -7.95
N THR A 226 8.88 -16.25 -7.96
CA THR A 226 9.33 -16.99 -9.14
C THR A 226 8.25 -17.09 -10.22
N ASP A 227 8.66 -17.34 -11.47
CA ASP A 227 7.73 -17.52 -12.58
C ASP A 227 6.76 -18.68 -12.33
N ASP A 228 7.24 -19.79 -11.79
CA ASP A 228 6.42 -20.97 -11.50
C ASP A 228 5.26 -20.69 -10.53
N VAL A 229 5.49 -19.82 -9.52
CA VAL A 229 4.46 -19.46 -8.56
C VAL A 229 3.48 -18.45 -9.13
N ILE A 230 3.95 -17.39 -9.80
CA ILE A 230 3.06 -16.35 -10.32
C ILE A 230 2.21 -16.83 -11.52
N GLU A 231 2.68 -17.83 -12.25
CA GLU A 231 1.96 -18.45 -13.37
C GLU A 231 1.13 -19.68 -12.95
N SER A 232 1.22 -20.07 -11.69
CA SER A 232 0.48 -21.21 -11.16
C SER A 232 -1.03 -20.93 -11.07
N PRO A 233 -1.87 -21.98 -11.04
CA PRO A 233 -3.31 -21.83 -10.76
C PRO A 233 -3.64 -21.23 -9.40
N GLN A 234 -2.70 -21.23 -8.45
CA GLN A 234 -2.84 -20.63 -7.14
C GLN A 234 -2.57 -19.12 -7.15
N SER A 235 -2.04 -18.56 -8.22
CA SER A 235 -1.83 -17.11 -8.33
C SER A 235 -3.15 -16.40 -8.63
N ILE A 236 -3.58 -15.55 -7.70
CA ILE A 236 -4.80 -14.75 -7.82
C ILE A 236 -4.52 -13.25 -7.96
N VAL A 237 -3.32 -12.89 -8.42
CA VAL A 237 -2.92 -11.48 -8.60
C VAL A 237 -3.78 -10.71 -9.61
N ILE A 238 -4.35 -11.39 -10.61
CA ILE A 238 -5.22 -10.76 -11.60
C ILE A 238 -6.61 -10.50 -11.04
N PRO A 239 -7.32 -11.46 -10.41
CA PRO A 239 -8.54 -11.17 -9.65
C PRO A 239 -8.35 -10.08 -8.59
N GLU A 240 -7.25 -10.11 -7.85
CA GLU A 240 -6.90 -9.07 -6.86
C GLU A 240 -6.81 -7.68 -7.51
N ALA A 241 -6.13 -7.57 -8.65
CA ALA A 241 -6.05 -6.32 -9.41
C ALA A 241 -7.43 -5.86 -9.93
N ALA A 242 -8.28 -6.77 -10.36
CA ALA A 242 -9.65 -6.46 -10.82
C ALA A 242 -10.51 -5.90 -9.68
N ASN A 243 -10.37 -6.38 -8.46
CA ASN A 243 -11.09 -5.90 -7.29
C ASN A 243 -10.76 -4.44 -6.89
N ARG A 244 -9.72 -3.84 -7.48
CA ARG A 244 -9.43 -2.40 -7.34
C ARG A 244 -10.54 -1.52 -7.91
N GLU A 245 -11.21 -1.93 -8.97
CA GLU A 245 -12.37 -1.23 -9.51
C GLU A 245 -13.52 -1.23 -8.50
N ILE A 246 -13.80 -2.38 -7.89
CA ILE A 246 -14.87 -2.51 -6.88
C ILE A 246 -14.55 -1.65 -5.66
N SER A 247 -13.34 -1.76 -5.13
CA SER A 247 -12.87 -0.98 -3.99
C SER A 247 -13.01 0.53 -4.22
N ALA A 248 -12.53 1.04 -5.35
CA ALA A 248 -12.64 2.45 -5.71
C ALA A 248 -14.10 2.90 -5.90
N THR A 249 -14.91 2.07 -6.55
CA THR A 249 -16.33 2.34 -6.79
C THR A 249 -17.12 2.51 -5.49
N VAL A 250 -16.91 1.62 -4.52
CA VAL A 250 -17.60 1.67 -3.22
C VAL A 250 -17.23 2.95 -2.46
N VAL A 251 -15.95 3.29 -2.41
CA VAL A 251 -15.48 4.50 -1.70
C VAL A 251 -16.00 5.77 -2.37
N LEU A 252 -15.86 5.90 -3.69
CA LEU A 252 -16.37 7.06 -4.43
C LEU A 252 -17.89 7.21 -4.32
N LYS A 253 -18.63 6.10 -4.40
CA LYS A 253 -20.08 6.11 -4.20
C LYS A 253 -20.45 6.67 -2.83
N ARG A 254 -19.82 6.18 -1.75
CA ARG A 254 -20.05 6.66 -0.39
C ARG A 254 -19.76 8.14 -0.21
N LEU A 255 -18.65 8.62 -0.78
CA LEU A 255 -18.29 10.03 -0.72
C LEU A 255 -19.29 10.91 -1.49
N LEU A 256 -19.72 10.51 -2.68
CA LEU A 256 -20.69 11.25 -3.48
C LEU A 256 -22.10 11.25 -2.89
N GLU A 257 -22.50 10.22 -2.13
CA GLU A 257 -23.76 10.16 -1.41
C GLU A 257 -23.76 11.03 -0.15
N SER A 258 -22.58 11.47 0.33
CA SER A 258 -22.43 12.35 1.49
C SER A 258 -22.36 13.85 1.14
N LEU A 259 -22.34 14.19 -0.15
CA LEU A 259 -22.41 15.58 -0.68
C LEU A 259 -23.84 16.10 -0.67
#